data_c0c215b1a723ba4c0c6c53a74c7331f0
#
_entry.id   c0c215b1a723ba4c0c6c53a74c7331f0
#
_cell.length_a   1.000
_cell.length_b   1.000
_cell.length_c   1.000
_cell.angle_alpha   90.00
_cell.angle_beta   90.00
_cell.angle_gamma   90.00
#
_symmetry.space_group_name_H-M   'P 1'
#
loop_
_entity.id
_entity.type
_entity.pdbx_description
1 polymer ?
#
loop_
_entity_poly.entity_id
_entity_poly.type
_entity_poly.pdbx_seq_one_letter_code
_entity_poly.pdbx_strand_id
1 'polypeptide(L)'
;MKKTDGEDKLLSISQVAKTFGIHQDTLRNWEKKGLITPLRVGTRGDRKYRPEDLEKIMDDMSIVKDLGLPEADDGKMNLTQLKQFLWKSADILRGKIDSSDYKKYIFGLLFYKRISDVWDEEYEKVLAEFGDTEIARADYNHRFQVPKDCRWEVVQNEAQNIGQKLNEIFDKLTNANSPKLDKIFDDLDFANKDKFPNETIQRLINHFSKYSFGDTYISSDLLGDAYEYLIEQFAADAGKKGGEFYTPREVERVIVNILKPHEKDHIYDMAVGSGGFLLEAYHYLKDVAGEKKARTLYLYGQEVNLGTYGIAKINMFLHGLDSASIERGDTLSDPKFLNADGSLKTFDICVANPPYSIKDWEAETFKANKYGRITGYEMPPKKNADFAFVLHMVKSMNENGRAGIVLPHGVLFRGGAEGRIREQLIKNDLIEAVIALPAKLFYGTGIPAAVVIFNKNKSEARKGKVLIIDAEKDFEEGKNQNRLRKRDIEKIVSTYDSFKDVEKYAREIDLKELEENEFNLNVRRYVENGDEEEVIDVKSVWQELAVIEKERDAADKKVEQFIKELKY
;
A
#
# COMPACT_ATOMS: atom_id res chain seq x y z
N MET A 1 8.44 45.13 8.27
CA MET A 1 8.29 43.95 9.14
C MET A 1 7.50 42.90 8.33
N LYS A 2 8.19 41.91 7.75
CA LYS A 2 7.57 40.79 7.03
C LYS A 2 7.04 39.79 8.06
N LYS A 3 5.76 39.44 7.95
CA LYS A 3 5.16 38.35 8.73
C LYS A 3 5.78 37.03 8.19
N THR A 4 6.31 36.26 9.11
CA THR A 4 6.79 34.89 8.88
C THR A 4 5.57 33.97 8.69
N ASP A 5 5.45 33.39 7.51
CA ASP A 5 4.56 32.26 7.21
C ASP A 5 5.10 31.03 7.95
N GLY A 6 4.26 30.42 8.80
CA GLY A 6 4.61 29.23 9.56
C GLY A 6 3.85 29.08 10.88
N GLU A 7 2.64 29.66 11.00
CA GLU A 7 1.76 29.29 12.11
C GLU A 7 1.00 28.01 11.74
N ASP A 8 1.46 26.86 12.28
CA ASP A 8 0.67 25.65 12.40
C ASP A 8 -0.74 26.02 12.84
N LYS A 9 -1.76 25.59 12.12
CA LYS A 9 -3.16 25.97 12.31
C LYS A 9 -3.70 25.35 13.59
N LEU A 10 -3.36 25.97 14.75
CA LEU A 10 -3.76 25.50 16.07
C LEU A 10 -5.29 25.55 16.22
N LEU A 11 -5.89 24.42 16.60
CA LEU A 11 -7.33 24.28 16.78
C LEU A 11 -7.76 24.58 18.21
N SER A 12 -8.88 25.29 18.37
CA SER A 12 -9.55 25.42 19.68
C SER A 12 -10.28 24.12 20.03
N ILE A 13 -10.63 23.93 21.30
CA ILE A 13 -11.35 22.74 21.77
C ILE A 13 -12.66 22.49 20.98
N SER A 14 -13.37 23.56 20.62
CA SER A 14 -14.60 23.47 19.80
C SER A 14 -14.33 23.10 18.35
N GLN A 15 -13.21 23.58 17.79
CA GLN A 15 -12.78 23.19 16.44
C GLN A 15 -12.32 21.75 16.41
N VAL A 16 -11.58 21.28 17.42
CA VAL A 16 -11.20 19.87 17.55
C VAL A 16 -12.44 19.00 17.64
N ALA A 17 -13.42 19.34 18.47
CA ALA A 17 -14.67 18.60 18.59
C ALA A 17 -15.38 18.48 17.24
N LYS A 18 -15.42 19.56 16.46
CA LYS A 18 -16.07 19.59 15.14
C LYS A 18 -15.26 18.85 14.06
N THR A 19 -13.93 18.99 14.04
CA THR A 19 -13.07 18.44 12.99
C THR A 19 -12.80 16.94 13.19
N PHE A 20 -12.59 16.53 14.45
CA PHE A 20 -12.21 15.15 14.80
C PHE A 20 -13.35 14.34 15.42
N GLY A 21 -14.55 14.92 15.59
CA GLY A 21 -15.69 14.22 16.19
C GLY A 21 -15.50 13.85 17.67
N ILE A 22 -14.58 14.53 18.40
CA ILE A 22 -14.22 14.23 19.79
C ILE A 22 -14.98 15.14 20.74
N HIS A 23 -15.73 14.56 21.70
CA HIS A 23 -16.41 15.37 22.70
C HIS A 23 -15.40 16.19 23.56
N GLN A 24 -15.76 17.42 23.93
CA GLN A 24 -14.87 18.31 24.68
C GLN A 24 -14.40 17.71 26.01
N ASP A 25 -15.25 16.91 26.66
CA ASP A 25 -14.90 16.26 27.93
C ASP A 25 -13.91 15.11 27.73
N THR A 26 -13.94 14.43 26.58
CA THR A 26 -12.95 13.44 26.19
C THR A 26 -11.57 14.10 26.04
N LEU A 27 -11.47 15.24 25.38
CA LEU A 27 -10.22 16.01 25.29
C LEU A 27 -9.70 16.43 26.65
N ARG A 28 -10.57 16.88 27.56
CA ARG A 28 -10.20 17.21 28.95
C ARG A 28 -9.70 16.01 29.75
N ASN A 29 -10.28 14.82 29.49
CA ASN A 29 -9.81 13.57 30.10
C ASN A 29 -8.45 13.16 29.56
N TRP A 30 -8.20 13.34 28.26
CA TRP A 30 -6.88 13.09 27.65
C TRP A 30 -5.80 14.01 28.23
N GLU A 31 -6.12 15.30 28.44
CA GLU A 31 -5.23 16.21 29.14
C GLU A 31 -4.92 15.73 30.58
N LYS A 32 -5.95 15.31 31.33
CA LYS A 32 -5.78 14.79 32.70
C LYS A 32 -4.95 13.52 32.76
N LYS A 33 -5.07 12.63 31.74
CA LYS A 33 -4.29 11.41 31.62
C LYS A 33 -2.90 11.65 31.03
N GLY A 34 -2.55 12.89 30.65
CA GLY A 34 -1.25 13.23 30.03
C GLY A 34 -1.07 12.74 28.59
N LEU A 35 -2.15 12.31 27.94
CA LEU A 35 -2.12 11.81 26.57
C LEU A 35 -1.96 12.92 25.55
N ILE A 36 -2.48 14.13 25.86
CA ILE A 36 -2.32 15.33 25.03
C ILE A 36 -1.96 16.53 25.91
N THR A 37 -1.06 17.38 25.41
CA THR A 37 -0.67 18.61 26.10
C THR A 37 -1.10 19.80 25.23
N PRO A 38 -2.17 20.54 25.66
CA PRO A 38 -2.61 21.72 24.92
C PRO A 38 -1.59 22.84 25.01
N LEU A 39 -1.41 23.59 23.94
CA LEU A 39 -0.70 24.84 23.94
C LEU A 39 -1.58 25.92 24.55
N ARG A 40 -1.04 26.72 25.45
CA ARG A 40 -1.72 27.86 26.06
C ARG A 40 -1.39 29.12 25.29
N VAL A 41 -2.40 29.73 24.65
CA VAL A 41 -2.22 30.89 23.76
C VAL A 41 -3.05 32.08 24.27
N GLY A 42 -2.49 33.27 24.14
CA GLY A 42 -3.13 34.52 24.55
C GLY A 42 -3.05 34.81 26.06
N THR A 43 -3.43 36.01 26.46
CA THR A 43 -3.38 36.49 27.85
C THR A 43 -4.34 35.76 28.78
N ARG A 44 -5.37 35.09 28.26
CA ARG A 44 -6.34 34.27 29.01
C ARG A 44 -5.93 32.81 29.10
N GLY A 45 -4.84 32.40 28.45
CA GLY A 45 -4.35 31.02 28.46
C GLY A 45 -5.27 30.04 27.75
N ASP A 46 -5.89 30.45 26.63
CA ASP A 46 -6.80 29.60 25.85
C ASP A 46 -6.10 28.34 25.36
N ARG A 47 -6.79 27.20 25.48
CA ARG A 47 -6.28 25.89 25.02
C ARG A 47 -6.34 25.78 23.52
N LYS A 48 -5.20 25.46 22.92
CA LYS A 48 -5.06 25.18 21.50
C LYS A 48 -4.35 23.83 21.31
N TYR A 49 -4.73 23.10 20.29
CA TYR A 49 -4.23 21.75 19.98
C TYR A 49 -3.63 21.74 18.59
N ARG A 50 -2.55 20.98 18.41
CA ARG A 50 -2.00 20.68 17.09
C ARG A 50 -2.78 19.53 16.48
N PRO A 51 -3.24 19.62 15.22
CA PRO A 51 -3.89 18.50 14.53
C PRO A 51 -3.08 17.20 14.58
N GLU A 52 -1.77 17.30 14.38
CA GLU A 52 -0.83 16.18 14.36
C GLU A 52 -0.80 15.40 15.70
N ASP A 53 -0.90 16.09 16.84
CA ASP A 53 -0.91 15.45 18.16
C ASP A 53 -2.24 14.70 18.39
N LEU A 54 -3.33 15.21 17.83
CA LEU A 54 -4.64 14.57 17.87
C LEU A 54 -4.70 13.34 16.97
N GLU A 55 -4.16 13.44 15.74
CA GLU A 55 -4.07 12.34 14.80
C GLU A 55 -3.25 11.18 15.38
N LYS A 56 -2.09 11.46 16.01
CA LYS A 56 -1.28 10.44 16.69
C LYS A 56 -2.03 9.67 17.78
N ILE A 57 -2.84 10.39 18.59
CA ILE A 57 -3.63 9.74 19.65
C ILE A 57 -4.75 8.91 19.06
N MET A 58 -5.36 9.38 17.99
CA MET A 58 -6.46 8.69 17.33
C MET A 58 -5.98 7.45 16.54
N ASP A 59 -4.74 7.46 16.06
CA ASP A 59 -4.11 6.31 15.42
C ASP A 59 -3.62 5.26 16.45
N ASP A 60 -3.43 5.62 17.71
CA ASP A 60 -3.10 4.66 18.76
C ASP A 60 -4.35 3.98 19.32
N MET A 61 -4.67 2.81 18.74
CA MET A 61 -5.83 1.99 19.11
C MET A 61 -5.86 1.56 20.59
N SER A 62 -4.74 1.54 21.29
CA SER A 62 -4.69 1.20 22.72
C SER A 62 -5.30 2.31 23.58
N ILE A 63 -5.15 3.56 23.17
CA ILE A 63 -5.70 4.74 23.82
C ILE A 63 -7.20 4.88 23.52
N VAL A 64 -7.59 4.55 22.30
CA VAL A 64 -8.98 4.69 21.83
C VAL A 64 -9.93 3.66 22.48
N LYS A 65 -9.42 2.49 22.87
CA LYS A 65 -10.20 1.42 23.51
C LYS A 65 -10.82 1.83 24.87
N ASP A 66 -10.17 2.77 25.57
CA ASP A 66 -10.60 3.24 26.91
C ASP A 66 -11.60 4.41 26.87
N LEU A 67 -11.98 4.90 25.69
CA LEU A 67 -12.54 6.25 25.55
C LEU A 67 -14.06 6.31 25.42
N GLY A 68 -14.76 5.21 25.23
CA GLY A 68 -16.23 5.22 25.11
C GLY A 68 -16.69 6.35 24.18
N LEU A 69 -16.31 6.33 22.91
CA LEU A 69 -16.73 7.36 21.96
C LEU A 69 -18.26 7.40 21.84
N PRO A 70 -18.88 8.59 21.79
CA PRO A 70 -20.32 8.72 21.67
C PRO A 70 -20.84 8.04 20.38
N GLU A 71 -22.02 7.44 20.46
CA GLU A 71 -22.76 7.01 19.28
C GLU A 71 -22.96 8.20 18.33
N ALA A 72 -22.91 7.93 17.03
CA ALA A 72 -23.04 8.97 15.99
C ALA A 72 -24.39 9.71 16.09
N ASP A 73 -24.32 11.02 16.08
CA ASP A 73 -25.48 11.94 16.08
C ASP A 73 -26.18 11.86 14.74
N ASP A 74 -26.86 11.20 14.12
CA ASP A 74 -27.51 11.02 12.80
C ASP A 74 -27.33 9.64 12.16
N GLY A 75 -26.80 8.62 12.86
CA GLY A 75 -26.52 7.31 12.27
C GLY A 75 -25.32 7.27 11.30
N LYS A 76 -24.58 8.41 11.11
CA LYS A 76 -23.38 8.52 10.27
C LYS A 76 -22.12 8.32 11.09
N MET A 77 -21.22 7.47 10.62
CA MET A 77 -19.91 7.28 11.25
C MET A 77 -18.88 8.27 10.69
N ASN A 78 -17.99 8.75 11.58
CA ASN A 78 -16.73 9.35 11.13
C ASN A 78 -15.67 8.26 10.86
N LEU A 79 -14.53 8.65 10.27
CA LEU A 79 -13.47 7.72 9.89
C LEU A 79 -12.95 6.89 11.08
N THR A 80 -12.76 7.50 12.24
CA THR A 80 -12.27 6.82 13.44
C THR A 80 -13.25 5.78 13.95
N GLN A 81 -14.54 6.13 13.99
CA GLN A 81 -15.59 5.19 14.39
C GLN A 81 -15.69 4.02 13.42
N LEU A 82 -15.58 4.29 12.11
CA LEU A 82 -15.63 3.27 11.09
C LEU A 82 -14.41 2.33 11.17
N LYS A 83 -13.20 2.88 11.31
CA LYS A 83 -11.97 2.08 11.54
C LYS A 83 -12.12 1.15 12.74
N GLN A 84 -12.62 1.65 13.86
CA GLN A 84 -12.84 0.85 15.07
C GLN A 84 -13.92 -0.22 14.87
N PHE A 85 -15.01 0.15 14.23
CA PHE A 85 -16.11 -0.78 13.94
C PHE A 85 -15.60 -1.93 13.07
N LEU A 86 -14.88 -1.62 11.99
CA LEU A 86 -14.32 -2.63 11.09
C LEU A 86 -13.24 -3.49 11.79
N TRP A 87 -12.38 -2.90 12.62
CA TRP A 87 -11.38 -3.64 13.39
C TRP A 87 -12.03 -4.64 14.38
N LYS A 88 -13.16 -4.30 14.99
CA LYS A 88 -13.90 -5.23 15.86
C LYS A 88 -14.37 -6.50 15.14
N SER A 89 -14.55 -6.47 13.83
CA SER A 89 -14.85 -7.68 13.05
C SER A 89 -13.68 -8.69 13.07
N ALA A 90 -12.42 -8.19 13.11
CA ALA A 90 -11.24 -9.03 13.26
C ALA A 90 -11.21 -9.73 14.64
N ASP A 91 -11.64 -9.06 15.71
CA ASP A 91 -11.71 -9.65 17.06
C ASP A 91 -12.69 -10.84 17.12
N ILE A 92 -13.72 -10.86 16.28
CA ILE A 92 -14.68 -11.98 16.21
C ILE A 92 -13.99 -13.25 15.65
N LEU A 93 -13.02 -13.10 14.75
CA LEU A 93 -12.28 -14.19 14.11
C LEU A 93 -10.98 -14.56 14.84
N ARG A 94 -10.47 -13.67 15.71
CA ARG A 94 -9.21 -13.87 16.43
C ARG A 94 -9.21 -15.16 17.25
N GLY A 95 -8.13 -15.95 17.10
CA GLY A 95 -7.97 -17.23 17.77
C GLY A 95 -8.71 -18.41 17.16
N LYS A 96 -9.48 -18.19 16.07
CA LYS A 96 -10.18 -19.23 15.32
C LYS A 96 -9.56 -19.51 13.96
N ILE A 97 -8.97 -18.50 13.35
CA ILE A 97 -8.35 -18.53 12.02
C ILE A 97 -7.02 -17.80 12.10
N ASP A 98 -6.06 -18.18 11.26
CA ASP A 98 -4.78 -17.48 11.14
C ASP A 98 -5.01 -16.01 10.76
N SER A 99 -4.23 -15.12 11.36
CA SER A 99 -4.33 -13.67 11.10
C SER A 99 -4.08 -13.31 9.63
N SER A 100 -3.30 -14.10 8.93
CA SER A 100 -3.07 -13.94 7.48
C SER A 100 -4.31 -14.24 6.65
N ASP A 101 -5.26 -15.05 7.15
CA ASP A 101 -6.41 -15.54 6.41
C ASP A 101 -7.70 -14.75 6.68
N TYR A 102 -7.95 -14.28 7.92
CA TYR A 102 -9.24 -13.69 8.23
C TYR A 102 -9.52 -12.36 7.51
N LYS A 103 -8.47 -11.65 7.08
CA LYS A 103 -8.60 -10.40 6.32
C LYS A 103 -9.51 -10.57 5.09
N LYS A 104 -9.30 -11.60 4.28
CA LYS A 104 -10.08 -11.84 3.07
C LYS A 104 -11.56 -12.04 3.35
N TYR A 105 -11.90 -12.74 4.43
CA TYR A 105 -13.30 -12.98 4.83
C TYR A 105 -13.99 -11.70 5.31
N ILE A 106 -13.28 -10.86 6.07
CA ILE A 106 -13.79 -9.56 6.50
C ILE A 106 -14.01 -8.65 5.28
N PHE A 107 -13.05 -8.60 4.38
CA PHE A 107 -13.13 -7.78 3.18
C PHE A 107 -14.23 -8.24 2.23
N GLY A 108 -14.38 -9.53 2.04
CA GLY A 108 -15.46 -10.10 1.24
C GLY A 108 -16.85 -9.79 1.81
N LEU A 109 -17.03 -9.94 3.13
CA LEU A 109 -18.30 -9.60 3.80
C LEU A 109 -18.57 -8.09 3.78
N LEU A 110 -17.56 -7.25 4.02
CA LEU A 110 -17.69 -5.81 3.95
C LEU A 110 -18.14 -5.37 2.54
N PHE A 111 -17.49 -5.91 1.52
CA PHE A 111 -17.84 -5.60 0.14
C PHE A 111 -19.24 -6.09 -0.22
N TYR A 112 -19.59 -7.31 0.16
CA TYR A 112 -20.95 -7.85 -0.02
C TYR A 112 -22.01 -6.97 0.65
N LYS A 113 -21.78 -6.59 1.91
CA LYS A 113 -22.67 -5.67 2.63
C LYS A 113 -22.81 -4.34 1.90
N ARG A 114 -21.68 -3.76 1.44
CA ARG A 114 -21.65 -2.50 0.70
C ARG A 114 -22.47 -2.56 -0.58
N ILE A 115 -22.26 -3.57 -1.43
CA ILE A 115 -23.00 -3.65 -2.71
C ILE A 115 -24.48 -3.91 -2.49
N SER A 116 -24.86 -4.68 -1.45
CA SER A 116 -26.26 -4.89 -1.10
C SER A 116 -26.94 -3.59 -0.65
N ASP A 117 -26.32 -2.83 0.27
CA ASP A 117 -26.90 -1.59 0.79
C ASP A 117 -26.96 -0.49 -0.27
N VAL A 118 -25.95 -0.40 -1.13
CA VAL A 118 -25.95 0.56 -2.25
C VAL A 118 -27.05 0.21 -3.24
N TRP A 119 -27.24 -1.08 -3.55
CA TRP A 119 -28.33 -1.51 -4.42
C TRP A 119 -29.70 -1.13 -3.84
N ASP A 120 -29.92 -1.32 -2.54
CA ASP A 120 -31.16 -0.94 -1.88
C ASP A 120 -31.40 0.57 -1.93
N GLU A 121 -30.38 1.41 -1.74
CA GLU A 121 -30.48 2.88 -1.88
C GLU A 121 -30.79 3.32 -3.34
N GLU A 122 -30.11 2.70 -4.31
CA GLU A 122 -30.35 2.97 -5.74
C GLU A 122 -31.78 2.58 -6.12
N TYR A 123 -32.25 1.42 -5.64
CA TYR A 123 -33.62 0.95 -5.87
C TYR A 123 -34.65 1.92 -5.29
N GLU A 124 -34.52 2.30 -4.01
CA GLU A 124 -35.47 3.21 -3.34
C GLU A 124 -35.48 4.59 -4.03
N LYS A 125 -34.33 5.09 -4.46
CA LYS A 125 -34.22 6.36 -5.17
C LYS A 125 -34.98 6.33 -6.50
N VAL A 126 -34.78 5.30 -7.31
CA VAL A 126 -35.45 5.16 -8.63
C VAL A 126 -36.96 4.91 -8.43
N LEU A 127 -37.34 4.11 -7.43
CA LEU A 127 -38.73 3.87 -7.09
C LEU A 127 -39.45 5.17 -6.67
N ALA A 128 -38.80 6.01 -5.87
CA ALA A 128 -39.34 7.30 -5.46
C ALA A 128 -39.49 8.28 -6.64
N GLU A 129 -38.59 8.20 -7.63
CA GLU A 129 -38.61 9.07 -8.82
C GLU A 129 -39.67 8.64 -9.85
N PHE A 130 -39.79 7.34 -10.13
CA PHE A 130 -40.60 6.81 -11.22
C PHE A 130 -41.89 6.10 -10.76
N GLY A 131 -41.97 5.66 -9.49
CA GLY A 131 -43.10 4.93 -8.93
C GLY A 131 -43.30 3.52 -9.51
N ASP A 132 -42.34 3.01 -10.26
CA ASP A 132 -42.39 1.72 -10.97
C ASP A 132 -41.30 0.77 -10.49
N THR A 133 -41.73 -0.40 -9.97
CA THR A 133 -40.84 -1.42 -9.41
C THR A 133 -39.99 -2.14 -10.46
N GLU A 134 -40.47 -2.26 -11.70
CA GLU A 134 -39.71 -2.89 -12.79
C GLU A 134 -38.60 -1.96 -13.27
N ILE A 135 -38.92 -0.64 -13.41
CA ILE A 135 -37.90 0.37 -13.71
C ILE A 135 -36.88 0.43 -12.59
N ALA A 136 -37.33 0.42 -11.31
CA ALA A 136 -36.43 0.48 -10.16
C ALA A 136 -35.51 -0.72 -10.05
N ARG A 137 -35.87 -1.88 -10.62
CA ARG A 137 -35.02 -3.09 -10.65
C ARG A 137 -34.15 -3.22 -11.89
N ALA A 138 -34.34 -2.38 -12.88
CA ALA A 138 -33.64 -2.52 -14.15
C ALA A 138 -32.11 -2.36 -13.98
N ASP A 139 -31.35 -3.24 -14.61
CA ASP A 139 -29.89 -3.37 -14.45
C ASP A 139 -29.12 -2.07 -14.68
N TYR A 140 -29.57 -1.23 -15.61
CA TYR A 140 -28.92 0.05 -15.94
C TYR A 140 -29.05 1.11 -14.83
N ASN A 141 -29.88 0.89 -13.81
CA ASN A 141 -30.03 1.78 -12.67
C ASN A 141 -29.11 1.42 -11.49
N HIS A 142 -28.36 0.33 -11.59
CA HIS A 142 -27.53 -0.19 -10.50
C HIS A 142 -26.08 -0.34 -10.90
N ARG A 143 -25.18 0.06 -10.00
CA ARG A 143 -23.73 -0.16 -10.17
C ARG A 143 -23.35 -1.65 -10.16
N PHE A 144 -24.04 -2.43 -9.34
CA PHE A 144 -23.91 -3.87 -9.24
C PHE A 144 -25.28 -4.53 -9.23
N GLN A 145 -25.39 -5.69 -9.84
CA GLN A 145 -26.61 -6.47 -9.77
C GLN A 145 -26.65 -7.31 -8.49
N VAL A 146 -27.69 -7.15 -7.68
CA VAL A 146 -27.90 -7.95 -6.48
C VAL A 146 -29.24 -8.70 -6.61
N PRO A 147 -29.20 -9.97 -7.07
CA PRO A 147 -30.41 -10.80 -7.15
C PRO A 147 -31.19 -10.80 -5.82
N LYS A 148 -32.52 -10.93 -5.87
CA LYS A 148 -33.38 -10.85 -4.68
C LYS A 148 -32.96 -11.81 -3.58
N ASP A 149 -32.53 -13.02 -3.94
CA ASP A 149 -32.07 -14.07 -3.01
C ASP A 149 -30.58 -13.93 -2.62
N CYS A 150 -29.93 -12.84 -3.04
CA CYS A 150 -28.54 -12.47 -2.70
C CYS A 150 -28.46 -11.19 -1.85
N ARG A 151 -29.57 -10.58 -1.44
CA ARG A 151 -29.56 -9.39 -0.59
C ARG A 151 -29.09 -9.70 0.82
N TRP A 152 -28.56 -8.70 1.50
CA TRP A 152 -28.04 -8.88 2.87
C TRP A 152 -29.07 -9.43 3.85
N GLU A 153 -30.33 -9.04 3.73
CA GLU A 153 -31.44 -9.54 4.58
C GLU A 153 -31.61 -11.06 4.51
N VAL A 154 -31.27 -11.69 3.36
CA VAL A 154 -31.39 -13.14 3.17
C VAL A 154 -30.43 -13.89 4.10
N VAL A 155 -29.16 -13.46 4.16
CA VAL A 155 -28.17 -14.10 5.04
C VAL A 155 -28.37 -13.71 6.50
N GLN A 156 -28.89 -12.52 6.77
CA GLN A 156 -29.21 -12.07 8.13
C GLN A 156 -30.30 -12.93 8.77
N ASN A 157 -31.28 -13.38 7.98
CA ASN A 157 -32.40 -14.23 8.43
C ASN A 157 -32.10 -15.73 8.36
N GLU A 158 -30.92 -16.14 7.82
CA GLU A 158 -30.55 -17.56 7.77
C GLU A 158 -30.09 -18.06 9.15
N ALA A 159 -30.75 -19.09 9.66
CA ALA A 159 -30.43 -19.66 10.98
C ALA A 159 -29.48 -20.87 10.91
N GLN A 160 -29.45 -21.58 9.77
CA GLN A 160 -28.70 -22.81 9.59
C GLN A 160 -27.90 -22.75 8.28
N ASN A 161 -26.73 -23.39 8.28
CA ASN A 161 -25.87 -23.45 7.08
C ASN A 161 -25.50 -22.09 6.47
N ILE A 162 -25.35 -21.04 7.31
CA ILE A 162 -25.05 -19.68 6.89
C ILE A 162 -23.83 -19.63 5.97
N GLY A 163 -22.77 -20.39 6.27
CA GLY A 163 -21.57 -20.45 5.46
C GLY A 163 -21.79 -20.98 4.05
N GLN A 164 -22.59 -22.05 3.91
CA GLN A 164 -22.95 -22.57 2.60
C GLN A 164 -23.81 -21.55 1.82
N LYS A 165 -24.74 -20.90 2.52
CA LYS A 165 -25.58 -19.85 1.91
C LYS A 165 -24.76 -18.66 1.41
N LEU A 166 -23.72 -18.24 2.16
CA LEU A 166 -22.80 -17.19 1.72
C LEU A 166 -22.04 -17.59 0.46
N ASN A 167 -21.50 -18.82 0.38
CA ASN A 167 -20.83 -19.28 -0.83
C ASN A 167 -21.79 -19.27 -2.04
N GLU A 168 -23.03 -19.76 -1.89
CA GLU A 168 -24.04 -19.71 -2.95
C GLU A 168 -24.37 -18.27 -3.40
N ILE A 169 -24.43 -17.33 -2.45
CA ILE A 169 -24.66 -15.91 -2.73
C ILE A 169 -23.49 -15.33 -3.51
N PHE A 170 -22.25 -15.61 -3.12
CA PHE A 170 -21.06 -15.10 -3.80
C PHE A 170 -20.96 -15.62 -5.25
N ASP A 171 -21.26 -16.90 -5.48
CA ASP A 171 -21.34 -17.46 -6.84
C ASP A 171 -22.38 -16.74 -7.69
N LYS A 172 -23.58 -16.51 -7.15
CA LYS A 172 -24.66 -15.79 -7.86
C LYS A 172 -24.31 -14.33 -8.12
N LEU A 173 -23.71 -13.63 -7.15
CA LEU A 173 -23.26 -12.26 -7.31
C LEU A 173 -22.18 -12.14 -8.39
N THR A 174 -21.20 -13.07 -8.39
CA THR A 174 -20.16 -13.13 -9.42
C THR A 174 -20.80 -13.31 -10.80
N ASN A 175 -21.69 -14.30 -10.97
CA ASN A 175 -22.34 -14.57 -12.23
C ASN A 175 -23.20 -13.41 -12.73
N ALA A 176 -23.95 -12.75 -11.83
CA ALA A 176 -24.79 -11.61 -12.19
C ALA A 176 -23.98 -10.36 -12.59
N ASN A 177 -22.70 -10.27 -12.17
CA ASN A 177 -21.83 -9.12 -12.41
C ASN A 177 -20.58 -9.47 -13.24
N SER A 178 -20.55 -10.59 -13.96
CA SER A 178 -19.42 -10.94 -14.83
C SER A 178 -19.32 -9.95 -16.01
N PRO A 179 -18.11 -9.53 -16.41
CA PRO A 179 -16.79 -9.90 -15.85
C PRO A 179 -16.34 -9.03 -14.65
N LYS A 180 -17.18 -8.11 -14.18
CA LYS A 180 -16.82 -7.08 -13.18
C LYS A 180 -16.37 -7.69 -11.85
N LEU A 181 -17.06 -8.72 -11.35
CA LEU A 181 -16.79 -9.40 -10.07
C LEU A 181 -16.08 -10.75 -10.21
N ASP A 182 -15.61 -11.11 -11.39
CA ASP A 182 -14.92 -12.38 -11.61
C ASP A 182 -13.74 -12.54 -10.64
N LYS A 183 -13.67 -13.71 -10.00
CA LYS A 183 -12.60 -14.13 -9.09
C LYS A 183 -12.44 -13.33 -7.79
N ILE A 184 -13.33 -12.38 -7.49
CA ILE A 184 -13.23 -11.58 -6.25
C ILE A 184 -13.51 -12.44 -5.02
N PHE A 185 -14.47 -13.36 -5.12
CA PHE A 185 -14.92 -14.21 -4.02
C PHE A 185 -14.35 -15.63 -4.06
N ASP A 186 -13.62 -16.03 -5.10
CA ASP A 186 -13.16 -17.41 -5.34
C ASP A 186 -12.26 -17.99 -4.22
N ASP A 187 -11.57 -17.12 -3.47
CA ASP A 187 -10.73 -17.53 -2.33
C ASP A 187 -11.48 -17.56 -1.00
N LEU A 188 -12.80 -17.37 -1.01
CA LEU A 188 -13.64 -17.36 0.18
C LEU A 188 -14.41 -18.68 0.31
N ASP A 189 -14.18 -19.40 1.39
CA ASP A 189 -14.97 -20.57 1.75
C ASP A 189 -15.46 -20.45 3.19
N PHE A 190 -16.73 -20.08 3.35
CA PHE A 190 -17.42 -20.02 4.64
C PHE A 190 -18.08 -21.35 5.03
N ALA A 191 -18.15 -22.33 4.12
CA ALA A 191 -18.81 -23.60 4.40
C ALA A 191 -17.97 -24.55 5.28
N ASN A 192 -16.67 -24.28 5.45
CA ASN A 192 -15.79 -25.05 6.31
C ASN A 192 -16.16 -24.81 7.80
N LYS A 193 -16.95 -25.73 8.39
CA LYS A 193 -17.48 -25.61 9.76
C LYS A 193 -16.39 -25.66 10.84
N ASP A 194 -15.23 -26.25 10.57
CA ASP A 194 -14.11 -26.29 11.52
C ASP A 194 -13.47 -24.90 11.67
N LYS A 195 -13.39 -24.15 10.56
CA LYS A 195 -12.91 -22.76 10.55
C LYS A 195 -14.02 -21.77 10.94
N PHE A 196 -15.24 -21.99 10.44
CA PHE A 196 -16.38 -21.09 10.56
C PHE A 196 -17.61 -21.78 11.14
N PRO A 197 -17.68 -22.01 12.47
CA PRO A 197 -18.93 -22.40 13.10
C PRO A 197 -20.04 -21.38 12.80
N ASN A 198 -21.28 -21.85 12.59
CA ASN A 198 -22.44 -20.98 12.29
C ASN A 198 -22.55 -19.78 13.24
N GLU A 199 -22.29 -19.99 14.54
CA GLU A 199 -22.30 -18.93 15.56
C GLU A 199 -21.30 -17.82 15.26
N THR A 200 -20.09 -18.15 14.74
CA THR A 200 -19.07 -17.16 14.38
C THR A 200 -19.51 -16.32 13.20
N ILE A 201 -20.06 -16.98 12.16
CA ILE A 201 -20.58 -16.27 10.99
C ILE A 201 -21.76 -15.39 11.39
N GLN A 202 -22.69 -15.90 12.21
CA GLN A 202 -23.84 -15.15 12.71
C GLN A 202 -23.40 -13.89 13.47
N ARG A 203 -22.34 -13.99 14.29
CA ARG A 203 -21.77 -12.83 15.00
C ARG A 203 -21.21 -11.79 14.03
N LEU A 204 -20.54 -12.21 12.93
CA LEU A 204 -20.07 -11.30 11.89
C LEU A 204 -21.23 -10.62 11.15
N ILE A 205 -22.23 -11.40 10.73
CA ILE A 205 -23.42 -10.86 10.06
C ILE A 205 -24.14 -9.87 10.97
N ASN A 206 -24.39 -10.22 12.23
CA ASN A 206 -25.00 -9.32 13.21
C ASN A 206 -24.16 -8.06 13.47
N HIS A 207 -22.83 -8.20 13.42
CA HIS A 207 -21.94 -7.06 13.57
C HIS A 207 -22.11 -6.08 12.39
N PHE A 208 -22.00 -6.55 11.15
CA PHE A 208 -22.15 -5.71 9.96
C PHE A 208 -23.59 -5.18 9.76
N SER A 209 -24.61 -5.87 10.29
CA SER A 209 -26.02 -5.43 10.21
C SER A 209 -26.37 -4.23 11.09
N LYS A 210 -25.46 -3.79 11.98
CA LYS A 210 -25.73 -2.65 12.89
C LYS A 210 -25.86 -1.32 12.17
N TYR A 211 -25.25 -1.20 11.00
CA TYR A 211 -25.21 0.05 10.23
C TYR A 211 -25.44 -0.22 8.75
N SER A 212 -25.95 0.78 8.06
CA SER A 212 -25.96 0.79 6.58
C SER A 212 -24.60 1.24 6.06
N PHE A 213 -24.15 0.56 5.00
CA PHE A 213 -22.94 0.90 4.24
C PHE A 213 -23.27 1.53 2.88
N GLY A 214 -24.50 2.04 2.69
CA GLY A 214 -24.91 2.79 1.52
C GLY A 214 -24.22 4.15 1.41
N ASP A 215 -24.30 4.78 0.24
CA ASP A 215 -23.66 6.07 -0.05
C ASP A 215 -24.21 7.22 0.82
N THR A 216 -25.47 7.13 1.25
CA THR A 216 -26.11 8.10 2.12
C THR A 216 -25.51 8.13 3.53
N TYR A 217 -25.05 6.99 4.03
CA TYR A 217 -24.52 6.82 5.39
C TYR A 217 -23.00 6.86 5.43
N ILE A 218 -22.33 6.22 4.46
CA ILE A 218 -20.86 6.11 4.42
C ILE A 218 -20.42 6.40 2.98
N SER A 219 -19.75 7.54 2.76
CA SER A 219 -19.22 7.88 1.44
C SER A 219 -18.15 6.88 0.99
N SER A 220 -17.97 6.74 -0.33
CA SER A 220 -16.93 5.88 -0.90
C SER A 220 -15.53 6.24 -0.41
N ASP A 221 -15.20 7.54 -0.34
CA ASP A 221 -13.89 7.99 0.17
C ASP A 221 -13.68 7.53 1.62
N LEU A 222 -14.68 7.71 2.49
CA LEU A 222 -14.58 7.34 3.90
C LEU A 222 -14.42 5.82 4.09
N LEU A 223 -15.18 5.04 3.30
CA LEU A 223 -15.13 3.57 3.38
C LEU A 223 -13.81 3.05 2.81
N GLY A 224 -13.34 3.64 1.72
CA GLY A 224 -12.05 3.34 1.12
C GLY A 224 -10.89 3.61 2.08
N ASP A 225 -10.84 4.78 2.71
CA ASP A 225 -9.82 5.13 3.72
C ASP A 225 -9.84 4.17 4.93
N ALA A 226 -11.02 3.74 5.36
CA ALA A 226 -11.14 2.76 6.44
C ALA A 226 -10.68 1.36 6.01
N TYR A 227 -10.92 1.00 4.74
CA TYR A 227 -10.48 -0.26 4.16
C TYR A 227 -8.94 -0.29 4.02
N GLU A 228 -8.32 0.78 3.53
CA GLU A 228 -6.86 0.89 3.47
C GLU A 228 -6.21 0.80 4.87
N TYR A 229 -6.80 1.45 5.87
CA TYR A 229 -6.36 1.30 7.25
C TYR A 229 -6.39 -0.17 7.71
N LEU A 230 -7.44 -0.93 7.38
CA LEU A 230 -7.48 -2.36 7.71
C LEU A 230 -6.40 -3.16 6.98
N ILE A 231 -6.13 -2.85 5.70
CA ILE A 231 -5.06 -3.49 4.94
C ILE A 231 -3.72 -3.24 5.65
N GLU A 232 -3.44 -2.01 6.05
CA GLU A 232 -2.23 -1.64 6.80
C GLU A 232 -2.11 -2.42 8.11
N GLN A 233 -3.18 -2.44 8.94
CA GLN A 233 -3.16 -3.17 10.21
C GLN A 233 -2.96 -4.67 10.03
N PHE A 234 -3.61 -5.28 9.04
CA PHE A 234 -3.42 -6.70 8.75
C PHE A 234 -2.03 -7.02 8.17
N ALA A 235 -1.41 -6.08 7.46
CA ALA A 235 -0.02 -6.21 7.03
C ALA A 235 0.94 -6.17 8.23
N ALA A 236 0.69 -5.27 9.19
CA ALA A 236 1.46 -5.18 10.43
C ALA A 236 1.36 -6.47 11.27
N ASP A 237 0.14 -7.01 11.44
CA ASP A 237 -0.10 -8.26 12.20
C ASP A 237 0.50 -9.50 11.52
N ALA A 238 0.51 -9.55 10.19
CA ALA A 238 1.05 -10.68 9.42
C ALA A 238 2.58 -10.71 9.34
N GLY A 239 3.27 -9.66 9.78
CA GLY A 239 4.74 -9.58 9.81
C GLY A 239 5.37 -9.80 8.43
N LYS A 240 6.32 -10.77 8.29
CA LYS A 240 7.00 -11.03 7.01
C LYS A 240 6.06 -11.31 5.83
N LYS A 241 4.94 -12.02 6.06
CA LYS A 241 3.94 -12.29 5.02
C LYS A 241 3.13 -11.04 4.66
N GLY A 242 3.06 -10.05 5.55
CA GLY A 242 2.35 -8.80 5.30
C GLY A 242 3.08 -7.87 4.32
N GLY A 243 4.41 -7.84 4.39
CA GLY A 243 5.24 -7.01 3.52
C GLY A 243 5.25 -7.41 2.04
N GLU A 244 4.75 -8.60 1.70
CA GLU A 244 4.68 -9.07 0.32
C GLU A 244 3.51 -8.48 -0.49
N PHE A 245 2.54 -7.85 0.18
CA PHE A 245 1.33 -7.32 -0.51
C PHE A 245 0.99 -5.88 -0.16
N TYR A 246 1.74 -5.23 0.71
CA TYR A 246 1.46 -3.86 1.14
C TYR A 246 2.71 -2.98 1.04
N THR A 247 2.58 -1.90 0.28
CA THR A 247 3.58 -0.83 0.21
C THR A 247 3.20 0.27 1.20
N PRO A 248 4.12 0.82 2.00
CA PRO A 248 3.82 1.99 2.83
C PRO A 248 3.34 3.18 1.99
N ARG A 249 2.23 3.79 2.37
CA ARG A 249 1.62 4.91 1.62
C ARG A 249 2.60 6.07 1.38
N GLU A 250 3.50 6.31 2.32
CA GLU A 250 4.52 7.34 2.21
C GLU A 250 5.48 7.10 1.04
N VAL A 251 5.81 5.84 0.77
CA VAL A 251 6.65 5.44 -0.36
C VAL A 251 5.90 5.60 -1.68
N GLU A 252 4.61 5.21 -1.70
CA GLU A 252 3.73 5.44 -2.85
C GLU A 252 3.64 6.93 -3.17
N ARG A 253 3.45 7.78 -2.15
CA ARG A 253 3.43 9.25 -2.29
C ARG A 253 4.71 9.82 -2.84
N VAL A 254 5.87 9.36 -2.37
CA VAL A 254 7.15 9.80 -2.94
C VAL A 254 7.18 9.55 -4.44
N ILE A 255 6.88 8.32 -4.87
CA ILE A 255 6.94 7.94 -6.28
C ILE A 255 5.89 8.70 -7.10
N VAL A 256 4.66 8.75 -6.65
CA VAL A 256 3.57 9.42 -7.38
C VAL A 256 3.80 10.93 -7.48
N ASN A 257 4.27 11.59 -6.40
CA ASN A 257 4.60 13.02 -6.43
C ASN A 257 5.79 13.35 -7.35
N ILE A 258 6.71 12.40 -7.55
CA ILE A 258 7.80 12.52 -8.54
C ILE A 258 7.26 12.35 -9.95
N LEU A 259 6.40 11.35 -10.18
CA LEU A 259 5.88 11.01 -11.51
C LEU A 259 4.79 11.99 -11.98
N LYS A 260 4.08 12.65 -11.07
CA LYS A 260 3.07 13.69 -11.34
C LYS A 260 2.06 13.27 -12.42
N PRO A 261 1.14 12.35 -12.12
CA PRO A 261 0.10 11.95 -13.06
C PRO A 261 -0.73 13.13 -13.59
N HIS A 262 -1.10 13.08 -14.86
CA HIS A 262 -1.96 14.04 -15.52
C HIS A 262 -3.29 13.40 -15.94
N GLU A 263 -4.28 14.24 -16.25
CA GLU A 263 -5.56 13.77 -16.77
C GLU A 263 -5.37 12.90 -18.03
N LYS A 264 -6.10 11.78 -18.09
CA LYS A 264 -6.07 10.77 -19.15
C LYS A 264 -4.78 9.93 -19.25
N ASP A 265 -3.84 10.06 -18.30
CA ASP A 265 -2.68 9.17 -18.27
C ASP A 265 -3.13 7.72 -18.06
N HIS A 266 -2.48 6.81 -18.76
CA HIS A 266 -2.56 5.37 -18.55
C HIS A 266 -1.49 4.96 -17.54
N ILE A 267 -1.92 4.52 -16.36
CA ILE A 267 -1.04 4.15 -15.24
C ILE A 267 -1.07 2.64 -15.04
N TYR A 268 0.08 2.01 -15.02
CA TYR A 268 0.21 0.56 -14.88
C TYR A 268 1.05 0.18 -13.67
N ASP A 269 0.45 -0.60 -12.77
CA ASP A 269 1.13 -1.29 -11.67
C ASP A 269 1.22 -2.78 -11.97
N MET A 270 2.43 -3.25 -12.24
CA MET A 270 2.67 -4.63 -12.67
C MET A 270 2.74 -5.64 -11.51
N ALA A 271 2.70 -5.19 -10.28
CA ALA A 271 2.66 -5.98 -9.05
C ALA A 271 1.72 -5.28 -8.06
N VAL A 272 0.46 -5.13 -8.47
CA VAL A 272 -0.47 -4.14 -7.91
C VAL A 272 -0.75 -4.32 -6.41
N GLY A 273 -0.52 -5.50 -5.85
CA GLY A 273 -0.75 -5.75 -4.44
C GLY A 273 -2.17 -5.38 -4.03
N SER A 274 -2.31 -4.45 -3.08
CA SER A 274 -3.60 -3.91 -2.64
C SER A 274 -4.14 -2.76 -3.50
N GLY A 275 -3.38 -2.29 -4.49
CA GLY A 275 -3.77 -1.18 -5.39
C GLY A 275 -3.33 0.21 -4.92
N GLY A 276 -2.46 0.30 -3.92
CA GLY A 276 -2.08 1.55 -3.28
C GLY A 276 -1.50 2.60 -4.24
N PHE A 277 -0.59 2.23 -5.16
CA PHE A 277 -0.07 3.16 -6.16
C PHE A 277 -1.14 3.74 -7.08
N LEU A 278 -2.11 2.93 -7.49
CA LEU A 278 -3.19 3.38 -8.36
C LEU A 278 -4.11 4.36 -7.64
N LEU A 279 -4.40 4.09 -6.37
CA LEU A 279 -5.16 4.98 -5.50
C LEU A 279 -4.41 6.28 -5.23
N GLU A 280 -3.13 6.21 -4.89
CA GLU A 280 -2.33 7.42 -4.63
C GLU A 280 -2.22 8.30 -5.88
N ALA A 281 -2.13 7.71 -7.08
CA ALA A 281 -2.17 8.45 -8.34
C ALA A 281 -3.51 9.18 -8.55
N TYR A 282 -4.63 8.53 -8.22
CA TYR A 282 -5.94 9.15 -8.23
C TYR A 282 -6.04 10.28 -7.21
N HIS A 283 -5.61 10.07 -5.98
CA HIS A 283 -5.64 11.09 -4.92
C HIS A 283 -4.75 12.29 -5.28
N TYR A 284 -3.54 12.04 -5.78
CA TYR A 284 -2.66 13.11 -6.26
C TYR A 284 -3.37 14.00 -7.28
N LEU A 285 -3.94 13.43 -8.32
CA LEU A 285 -4.60 14.22 -9.37
C LEU A 285 -5.89 14.88 -8.86
N LYS A 286 -6.60 14.25 -7.91
CA LYS A 286 -7.77 14.85 -7.23
C LYS A 286 -7.37 16.09 -6.46
N ASP A 287 -6.25 16.05 -5.73
CA ASP A 287 -5.76 17.18 -4.91
C ASP A 287 -5.27 18.35 -5.77
N VAL A 288 -4.54 18.08 -6.86
CA VAL A 288 -3.96 19.13 -7.70
C VAL A 288 -4.90 19.67 -8.78
N ALA A 289 -5.85 18.88 -9.26
CA ALA A 289 -6.67 19.23 -10.42
C ALA A 289 -8.19 19.00 -10.23
N GLY A 290 -8.58 18.42 -9.11
CA GLY A 290 -9.98 18.14 -8.76
C GLY A 290 -10.48 16.77 -9.23
N GLU A 291 -11.50 16.27 -8.55
CA GLU A 291 -12.03 14.91 -8.71
C GLU A 291 -12.46 14.59 -10.16
N LYS A 292 -13.11 15.54 -10.86
CA LYS A 292 -13.55 15.34 -12.24
C LYS A 292 -12.40 14.96 -13.17
N LYS A 293 -11.22 15.56 -12.98
CA LYS A 293 -10.01 15.25 -13.76
C LYS A 293 -9.39 13.95 -13.30
N ALA A 294 -9.33 13.70 -11.99
CA ALA A 294 -8.80 12.45 -11.46
C ALA A 294 -9.55 11.21 -11.99
N ARG A 295 -10.87 11.31 -12.16
CA ARG A 295 -11.70 10.25 -12.77
C ARG A 295 -11.43 9.99 -14.27
N THR A 296 -10.59 10.79 -14.92
CA THR A 296 -10.17 10.52 -16.31
C THR A 296 -8.96 9.63 -16.44
N LEU A 297 -8.33 9.26 -15.32
CA LEU A 297 -7.19 8.32 -15.31
C LEU A 297 -7.62 6.94 -15.76
N TYR A 298 -6.75 6.28 -16.52
CA TYR A 298 -6.89 4.88 -16.90
C TYR A 298 -5.94 4.05 -16.02
N LEU A 299 -6.50 3.30 -15.08
CA LEU A 299 -5.76 2.55 -14.07
C LEU A 299 -5.69 1.07 -14.43
N TYR A 300 -4.48 0.51 -14.49
CA TYR A 300 -4.22 -0.88 -14.84
C TYR A 300 -3.36 -1.52 -13.75
N GLY A 301 -3.75 -2.71 -13.31
CA GLY A 301 -2.99 -3.47 -12.32
C GLY A 301 -2.94 -4.94 -12.64
N GLN A 302 -1.82 -5.60 -12.34
CA GLN A 302 -1.70 -7.05 -12.47
C GLN A 302 -1.23 -7.67 -11.16
N GLU A 303 -1.86 -8.79 -10.75
CA GLU A 303 -1.56 -9.50 -9.50
C GLU A 303 -1.60 -11.02 -9.72
N VAL A 304 -0.60 -11.72 -9.22
CA VAL A 304 -0.52 -13.19 -9.34
C VAL A 304 -1.34 -13.90 -8.27
N ASN A 305 -1.36 -13.36 -7.05
CA ASN A 305 -2.05 -13.97 -5.91
C ASN A 305 -3.55 -13.70 -5.96
N LEU A 306 -4.37 -14.77 -5.92
CA LEU A 306 -5.83 -14.67 -6.03
C LEU A 306 -6.44 -13.81 -4.90
N GLY A 307 -6.02 -14.04 -3.66
CA GLY A 307 -6.57 -13.30 -2.51
C GLY A 307 -6.20 -11.81 -2.57
N THR A 308 -4.96 -11.48 -2.93
CA THR A 308 -4.49 -10.10 -3.08
C THR A 308 -5.15 -9.41 -4.28
N TYR A 309 -5.36 -10.12 -5.40
CA TYR A 309 -6.16 -9.64 -6.53
C TYR A 309 -7.57 -9.22 -6.10
N GLY A 310 -8.26 -10.06 -5.31
CA GLY A 310 -9.58 -9.73 -4.77
C GLY A 310 -9.54 -8.46 -3.88
N ILE A 311 -8.52 -8.33 -3.03
CA ILE A 311 -8.31 -7.13 -2.20
C ILE A 311 -8.14 -5.88 -3.08
N ALA A 312 -7.31 -5.93 -4.11
CA ALA A 312 -7.09 -4.79 -5.02
C ALA A 312 -8.39 -4.38 -5.72
N LYS A 313 -9.16 -5.33 -6.27
CA LYS A 313 -10.45 -5.02 -6.94
C LYS A 313 -11.45 -4.42 -5.97
N ILE A 314 -11.62 -4.99 -4.79
CA ILE A 314 -12.50 -4.44 -3.75
C ILE A 314 -12.04 -3.02 -3.38
N ASN A 315 -10.74 -2.78 -3.23
CA ASN A 315 -10.20 -1.48 -2.91
C ASN A 315 -10.58 -0.43 -3.97
N MET A 316 -10.40 -0.75 -5.25
CA MET A 316 -10.83 0.14 -6.35
C MET A 316 -12.33 0.43 -6.28
N PHE A 317 -13.18 -0.58 -6.09
CA PHE A 317 -14.63 -0.40 -6.00
C PHE A 317 -15.06 0.45 -4.81
N LEU A 318 -14.44 0.26 -3.64
CA LEU A 318 -14.77 1.03 -2.43
C LEU A 318 -14.41 2.51 -2.59
N HIS A 319 -13.37 2.83 -3.36
CA HIS A 319 -13.01 4.21 -3.73
C HIS A 319 -13.79 4.75 -4.95
N GLY A 320 -14.75 3.98 -5.49
CA GLY A 320 -15.54 4.40 -6.65
C GLY A 320 -14.74 4.46 -7.96
N LEU A 321 -13.66 3.68 -8.06
CA LEU A 321 -12.80 3.55 -9.24
C LEU A 321 -13.17 2.30 -10.05
N ASP A 322 -14.45 2.15 -10.37
CA ASP A 322 -15.03 0.96 -11.00
C ASP A 322 -14.44 0.66 -12.40
N SER A 323 -13.84 1.66 -13.04
CA SER A 323 -13.19 1.55 -14.36
C SER A 323 -11.76 1.02 -14.31
N ALA A 324 -11.18 0.84 -13.12
CA ALA A 324 -9.84 0.29 -12.99
C ALA A 324 -9.79 -1.16 -13.49
N SER A 325 -8.84 -1.44 -14.39
CA SER A 325 -8.61 -2.76 -14.96
C SER A 325 -7.59 -3.52 -14.13
N ILE A 326 -8.05 -4.36 -13.24
CA ILE A 326 -7.17 -5.24 -12.45
C ILE A 326 -7.29 -6.66 -12.99
N GLU A 327 -6.15 -7.23 -13.39
CA GLU A 327 -6.08 -8.56 -14.00
C GLU A 327 -5.26 -9.53 -13.16
N ARG A 328 -5.71 -10.80 -13.13
CA ARG A 328 -4.97 -11.86 -12.44
C ARG A 328 -4.02 -12.57 -13.40
N GLY A 329 -2.75 -12.63 -13.05
CA GLY A 329 -1.72 -13.37 -13.79
C GLY A 329 -0.31 -13.03 -13.31
N ASP A 330 0.64 -13.90 -13.60
CA ASP A 330 2.06 -13.62 -13.37
C ASP A 330 2.58 -12.67 -14.46
N THR A 331 2.99 -11.50 -14.08
CA THR A 331 3.50 -10.45 -14.97
C THR A 331 4.70 -10.90 -15.81
N LEU A 332 5.54 -11.77 -15.28
CA LEU A 332 6.74 -12.21 -15.97
C LEU A 332 6.46 -13.32 -17.00
N SER A 333 5.54 -14.25 -16.71
CA SER A 333 5.22 -15.37 -17.60
C SER A 333 3.94 -15.16 -18.41
N ASP A 334 2.95 -14.45 -17.86
CA ASP A 334 1.61 -14.28 -18.44
C ASP A 334 1.11 -12.83 -18.32
N PRO A 335 1.79 -11.85 -18.97
CA PRO A 335 1.34 -10.47 -18.97
C PRO A 335 -0.04 -10.35 -19.62
N LYS A 336 -0.98 -9.67 -18.93
CA LYS A 336 -2.39 -9.59 -19.33
C LYS A 336 -2.71 -8.40 -20.24
N PHE A 337 -1.96 -7.32 -20.12
CA PHE A 337 -2.21 -6.12 -20.92
C PHE A 337 -1.44 -6.17 -22.23
N LEU A 338 -2.14 -6.64 -23.26
CA LEU A 338 -1.60 -6.84 -24.62
C LEU A 338 -2.40 -6.01 -25.63
N ASN A 339 -1.72 -5.60 -26.69
CA ASN A 339 -2.34 -5.04 -27.88
C ASN A 339 -2.95 -6.17 -28.74
N ALA A 340 -3.73 -5.81 -29.75
CA ALA A 340 -4.38 -6.77 -30.66
C ALA A 340 -3.38 -7.65 -31.43
N ASP A 341 -2.15 -7.17 -31.65
CA ASP A 341 -1.05 -7.90 -32.29
C ASP A 341 -0.29 -8.83 -31.34
N GLY A 342 -0.69 -8.87 -30.06
CA GLY A 342 -0.05 -9.67 -29.02
C GLY A 342 1.21 -9.04 -28.42
N SER A 343 1.58 -7.83 -28.80
CA SER A 343 2.64 -7.06 -28.14
C SER A 343 2.19 -6.52 -26.78
N LEU A 344 3.13 -6.15 -25.90
CA LEU A 344 2.79 -5.49 -24.63
C LEU A 344 2.13 -4.12 -24.90
N LYS A 345 1.03 -3.87 -24.19
CA LYS A 345 0.46 -2.52 -24.11
C LYS A 345 1.48 -1.60 -23.42
N THR A 346 1.54 -0.34 -23.86
CA THR A 346 2.41 0.67 -23.26
C THR A 346 1.63 1.75 -22.54
N PHE A 347 2.26 2.37 -21.53
CA PHE A 347 1.63 3.24 -20.56
C PHE A 347 2.44 4.53 -20.38
N ASP A 348 1.77 5.60 -19.95
CA ASP A 348 2.38 6.89 -19.65
C ASP A 348 3.20 6.81 -18.35
N ILE A 349 2.66 6.09 -17.37
CA ILE A 349 3.31 5.89 -16.07
C ILE A 349 3.27 4.41 -15.71
N CYS A 350 4.44 3.86 -15.34
CA CYS A 350 4.55 2.53 -14.75
C CYS A 350 5.05 2.64 -13.31
N VAL A 351 4.45 1.90 -12.41
CA VAL A 351 4.85 1.84 -11.00
C VAL A 351 4.92 0.39 -10.54
N ALA A 352 5.73 0.10 -9.55
CA ALA A 352 5.69 -1.19 -8.86
C ALA A 352 6.50 -1.19 -7.56
N ASN A 353 6.06 -2.02 -6.62
CA ASN A 353 6.88 -2.58 -5.56
C ASN A 353 6.84 -4.11 -5.70
N PRO A 354 7.64 -4.69 -6.62
CA PRO A 354 7.62 -6.12 -6.87
C PRO A 354 8.21 -6.89 -5.68
N PRO A 355 7.87 -8.17 -5.52
CA PRO A 355 8.49 -9.00 -4.49
C PRO A 355 9.99 -9.16 -4.74
N TYR A 356 10.81 -8.93 -3.68
CA TYR A 356 12.26 -8.86 -3.80
C TYR A 356 12.91 -10.24 -3.97
N SER A 357 13.87 -10.31 -4.88
CA SER A 357 14.80 -11.42 -5.02
C SER A 357 14.12 -12.80 -5.16
N ILE A 358 13.02 -12.88 -5.93
CA ILE A 358 12.36 -14.16 -6.22
C ILE A 358 13.35 -15.08 -6.92
N LYS A 359 13.47 -16.30 -6.40
CA LYS A 359 14.42 -17.30 -6.92
C LYS A 359 13.80 -18.20 -7.99
N ASP A 360 12.55 -18.59 -7.79
CA ASP A 360 11.83 -19.51 -8.67
C ASP A 360 10.78 -18.69 -9.44
N TRP A 361 11.24 -18.04 -10.52
CA TRP A 361 10.40 -17.29 -11.43
C TRP A 361 10.54 -17.89 -12.83
N GLU A 362 9.55 -17.87 -13.64
CA GLU A 362 9.45 -18.51 -14.96
C GLU A 362 10.51 -18.00 -15.97
N ALA A 363 11.79 -18.12 -15.60
CA ALA A 363 12.94 -17.58 -16.33
C ALA A 363 13.01 -18.11 -17.78
N GLU A 364 12.66 -19.37 -18.02
CA GLU A 364 12.69 -19.96 -19.38
C GLU A 364 11.58 -19.36 -20.26
N THR A 365 10.39 -19.12 -19.72
CA THR A 365 9.31 -18.42 -20.43
C THR A 365 9.73 -16.99 -20.77
N PHE A 366 10.37 -16.29 -19.83
CA PHE A 366 10.88 -14.94 -20.05
C PHE A 366 12.01 -14.90 -21.10
N LYS A 367 12.90 -15.90 -21.07
CA LYS A 367 14.01 -16.08 -22.02
C LYS A 367 13.54 -16.25 -23.47
N ALA A 368 12.37 -16.86 -23.70
CA ALA A 368 11.77 -16.95 -25.03
C ALA A 368 11.54 -15.58 -25.68
N ASN A 369 11.61 -14.51 -24.91
CA ASN A 369 11.54 -13.10 -25.33
C ASN A 369 10.35 -12.76 -26.23
N LYS A 370 9.24 -13.46 -26.05
CA LYS A 370 8.00 -13.28 -26.83
C LYS A 370 7.57 -11.80 -26.93
N TYR A 371 7.83 -11.04 -25.85
CA TYR A 371 7.42 -9.64 -25.75
C TYR A 371 8.58 -8.64 -25.96
N GLY A 372 9.76 -9.11 -26.37
CA GLY A 372 10.92 -8.25 -26.65
C GLY A 372 11.52 -7.56 -25.43
N ARG A 373 11.33 -8.12 -24.21
CA ARG A 373 11.77 -7.50 -22.94
C ARG A 373 13.28 -7.51 -22.74
N ILE A 374 13.97 -8.52 -23.28
CA ILE A 374 15.43 -8.64 -23.21
C ILE A 374 16.13 -8.22 -24.52
N THR A 375 15.41 -7.59 -25.44
CA THR A 375 16.02 -7.09 -26.67
C THR A 375 16.97 -5.95 -26.35
N GLY A 376 18.27 -6.15 -26.58
CA GLY A 376 19.33 -5.20 -26.23
C GLY A 376 19.82 -5.28 -24.78
N TYR A 377 19.35 -6.27 -24.02
CA TYR A 377 19.76 -6.53 -22.64
C TYR A 377 20.17 -7.99 -22.43
N GLU A 378 20.99 -8.21 -21.44
CA GLU A 378 21.29 -9.56 -20.98
C GLU A 378 20.10 -10.19 -20.26
N MET A 379 20.05 -11.52 -20.23
CA MET A 379 19.02 -12.26 -19.48
C MET A 379 19.22 -12.07 -17.97
N PRO A 380 18.20 -11.64 -17.21
CA PRO A 380 18.28 -11.58 -15.76
C PRO A 380 18.62 -12.94 -15.13
N PRO A 381 19.30 -12.96 -13.97
CA PRO A 381 19.70 -14.20 -13.32
C PRO A 381 18.50 -15.09 -12.97
N LYS A 382 18.58 -16.40 -13.24
CA LYS A 382 17.51 -17.36 -12.90
C LYS A 382 17.14 -17.39 -11.41
N LYS A 383 18.05 -17.00 -10.52
CA LYS A 383 17.86 -16.99 -9.06
C LYS A 383 17.46 -15.62 -8.51
N ASN A 384 17.16 -14.64 -9.40
CA ASN A 384 16.79 -13.29 -8.99
C ASN A 384 15.99 -12.59 -10.08
N ALA A 385 14.71 -12.31 -9.81
CA ALA A 385 13.78 -11.69 -10.76
C ALA A 385 13.82 -10.15 -10.77
N ASP A 386 14.60 -9.48 -9.90
CA ASP A 386 14.54 -8.02 -9.74
C ASP A 386 14.63 -7.30 -11.09
N PHE A 387 15.65 -7.62 -11.90
CA PHE A 387 15.80 -7.01 -13.23
C PHE A 387 14.80 -7.54 -14.28
N ALA A 388 14.15 -8.68 -14.07
CA ALA A 388 13.07 -9.11 -14.97
C ALA A 388 11.87 -8.17 -14.86
N PHE A 389 11.52 -7.73 -13.65
CA PHE A 389 10.50 -6.70 -13.42
C PHE A 389 10.93 -5.36 -14.01
N VAL A 390 12.18 -4.94 -13.81
CA VAL A 390 12.71 -3.70 -14.42
C VAL A 390 12.58 -3.72 -15.95
N LEU A 391 13.00 -4.81 -16.60
CA LEU A 391 12.93 -4.92 -18.07
C LEU A 391 11.50 -4.99 -18.57
N HIS A 392 10.59 -5.64 -17.83
CA HIS A 392 9.16 -5.62 -18.14
C HIS A 392 8.60 -4.19 -18.03
N MET A 393 8.95 -3.46 -16.96
CA MET A 393 8.54 -2.07 -16.75
C MET A 393 9.01 -1.17 -17.90
N VAL A 394 10.29 -1.20 -18.22
CA VAL A 394 10.88 -0.39 -19.30
C VAL A 394 10.21 -0.69 -20.65
N LYS A 395 9.90 -1.97 -20.91
CA LYS A 395 9.21 -2.37 -22.15
C LYS A 395 7.75 -1.92 -22.17
N SER A 396 7.11 -1.81 -21.02
CA SER A 396 5.72 -1.35 -20.86
C SER A 396 5.57 0.18 -20.81
N MET A 397 6.65 0.95 -20.75
CA MET A 397 6.59 2.42 -20.90
C MET A 397 6.41 2.79 -22.37
N ASN A 398 5.54 3.78 -22.66
CA ASN A 398 5.46 4.39 -23.98
C ASN A 398 6.71 5.27 -24.26
N GLU A 399 6.76 5.94 -25.40
CA GLU A 399 7.93 6.73 -25.83
C GLU A 399 8.25 7.92 -24.89
N ASN A 400 7.23 8.47 -24.23
CA ASN A 400 7.35 9.55 -23.24
C ASN A 400 7.17 9.04 -21.81
N GLY A 401 7.14 7.73 -21.63
CA GLY A 401 6.78 7.08 -20.37
C GLY A 401 7.80 7.36 -19.27
N ARG A 402 7.27 7.46 -18.06
CA ARG A 402 8.02 7.59 -16.80
C ARG A 402 7.68 6.42 -15.89
N ALA A 403 8.63 6.00 -15.07
CA ALA A 403 8.34 4.92 -14.13
C ALA A 403 9.06 5.10 -12.80
N GLY A 404 8.49 4.52 -11.75
CA GLY A 404 9.09 4.43 -10.42
C GLY A 404 8.93 3.03 -9.85
N ILE A 405 10.04 2.42 -9.44
CA ILE A 405 10.06 1.07 -8.90
C ILE A 405 10.82 1.01 -7.59
N VAL A 406 10.28 0.27 -6.63
CA VAL A 406 10.96 -0.01 -5.37
C VAL A 406 11.76 -1.29 -5.51
N LEU A 407 13.03 -1.25 -5.17
CA LEU A 407 13.98 -2.37 -5.35
C LEU A 407 14.89 -2.52 -4.12
N PRO A 408 15.39 -3.72 -3.81
CA PRO A 408 16.40 -3.89 -2.78
C PRO A 408 17.72 -3.25 -3.20
N HIS A 409 18.48 -2.67 -2.26
CA HIS A 409 19.75 -1.97 -2.54
C HIS A 409 20.73 -2.78 -3.38
N GLY A 410 20.71 -4.13 -3.28
CA GLY A 410 21.58 -4.99 -4.04
C GLY A 410 21.57 -4.77 -5.56
N VAL A 411 20.43 -4.36 -6.14
CA VAL A 411 20.34 -4.09 -7.58
C VAL A 411 21.22 -2.94 -8.04
N LEU A 412 21.57 -2.02 -7.13
CA LEU A 412 22.38 -0.86 -7.42
C LEU A 412 23.85 -1.19 -7.66
N PHE A 413 24.35 -2.32 -7.13
CA PHE A 413 25.79 -2.63 -7.16
C PHE A 413 26.15 -4.08 -7.47
N ARG A 414 25.19 -5.03 -7.47
CA ARG A 414 25.52 -6.41 -7.83
C ARG A 414 26.10 -6.48 -9.24
N GLY A 415 27.15 -7.31 -9.41
CA GLY A 415 27.84 -7.53 -10.68
C GLY A 415 27.17 -8.58 -11.56
N GLY A 416 27.93 -9.15 -12.51
CA GLY A 416 27.44 -10.19 -13.41
C GLY A 416 26.36 -9.69 -14.39
N ALA A 417 25.34 -10.50 -14.66
CA ALA A 417 24.27 -10.14 -15.55
C ALA A 417 23.51 -8.89 -15.10
N GLU A 418 23.25 -8.74 -13.79
CA GLU A 418 22.59 -7.55 -13.23
C GLU A 418 23.41 -6.28 -13.46
N GLY A 419 24.74 -6.34 -13.30
CA GLY A 419 25.64 -5.23 -13.58
C GLY A 419 25.58 -4.79 -15.06
N ARG A 420 25.59 -5.76 -16.00
CA ARG A 420 25.53 -5.47 -17.43
C ARG A 420 24.16 -4.92 -17.88
N ILE A 421 23.07 -5.39 -17.28
CA ILE A 421 21.73 -4.84 -17.53
C ILE A 421 21.67 -3.39 -17.03
N ARG A 422 22.19 -3.12 -15.82
CA ARG A 422 22.24 -1.78 -15.23
C ARG A 422 23.07 -0.81 -16.08
N GLU A 423 24.27 -1.25 -16.49
CA GLU A 423 25.12 -0.51 -17.42
C GLU A 423 24.37 -0.13 -18.70
N GLN A 424 23.67 -1.09 -19.32
CA GLN A 424 22.91 -0.84 -20.54
C GLN A 424 21.74 0.12 -20.33
N LEU A 425 21.03 0.04 -19.18
CA LEU A 425 19.96 0.97 -18.84
C LEU A 425 20.48 2.41 -18.66
N ILE A 426 21.67 2.56 -18.07
CA ILE A 426 22.35 3.86 -17.91
C ILE A 426 22.81 4.40 -19.25
N LYS A 427 23.47 3.59 -20.08
CA LYS A 427 23.94 3.98 -21.43
C LYS A 427 22.79 4.35 -22.37
N ASN A 428 21.62 3.74 -22.20
CA ASN A 428 20.39 4.09 -22.91
C ASN A 428 19.70 5.34 -22.32
N ASP A 429 20.32 5.98 -21.34
CA ASP A 429 19.82 7.19 -20.65
C ASP A 429 18.41 7.04 -20.05
N LEU A 430 18.09 5.85 -19.55
CA LEU A 430 16.75 5.54 -19.03
C LEU A 430 16.60 5.82 -17.52
N ILE A 431 17.66 5.64 -16.73
CA ILE A 431 17.62 5.88 -15.28
C ILE A 431 17.79 7.38 -15.04
N GLU A 432 16.79 8.02 -14.40
CA GLU A 432 16.82 9.47 -14.11
C GLU A 432 17.24 9.75 -12.67
N ALA A 433 16.77 8.95 -11.70
CA ALA A 433 17.17 9.12 -10.31
C ALA A 433 17.21 7.79 -9.54
N VAL A 434 18.01 7.76 -8.48
CA VAL A 434 18.05 6.71 -7.45
C VAL A 434 17.90 7.37 -6.09
N ILE A 435 16.96 6.90 -5.29
CA ILE A 435 16.62 7.44 -3.98
C ILE A 435 16.78 6.32 -2.94
N ALA A 436 17.78 6.41 -2.06
CA ALA A 436 17.89 5.50 -0.93
C ALA A 436 16.85 5.85 0.13
N LEU A 437 16.09 4.85 0.56
CA LEU A 437 15.04 4.99 1.57
C LEU A 437 15.53 4.53 2.94
N PRO A 438 14.97 5.08 4.03
CA PRO A 438 15.24 4.60 5.38
C PRO A 438 15.00 3.10 5.55
N ALA A 439 15.82 2.46 6.37
CA ALA A 439 15.57 1.07 6.77
C ALA A 439 14.26 0.95 7.57
N LYS A 440 13.70 -0.25 7.64
CA LYS A 440 12.48 -0.56 8.40
C LYS A 440 11.24 0.24 7.99
N LEU A 441 11.14 0.73 6.75
CA LEU A 441 9.88 1.29 6.22
C LEU A 441 8.89 0.20 5.83
N PHE A 442 9.37 -0.95 5.36
CA PHE A 442 8.52 -2.04 4.86
C PHE A 442 8.26 -3.08 5.95
N TYR A 443 7.03 -3.58 6.01
CA TYR A 443 6.63 -4.59 6.98
C TYR A 443 7.46 -5.87 6.84
N GLY A 444 7.85 -6.44 7.96
CA GLY A 444 8.52 -7.74 8.01
C GLY A 444 9.95 -7.82 7.45
N THR A 445 10.51 -6.70 6.97
CA THR A 445 11.90 -6.63 6.51
C THR A 445 12.64 -5.44 7.08
N GLY A 446 13.87 -5.68 7.52
CA GLY A 446 14.82 -4.61 7.89
C GLY A 446 15.72 -4.18 6.73
N ILE A 447 15.55 -4.78 5.55
CA ILE A 447 16.40 -4.53 4.39
C ILE A 447 16.07 -3.14 3.85
N PRO A 448 17.07 -2.24 3.72
CA PRO A 448 16.85 -0.95 3.09
C PRO A 448 16.49 -1.14 1.60
N ALA A 449 15.55 -0.36 1.12
CA ALA A 449 15.13 -0.33 -0.27
C ALA A 449 15.50 0.99 -0.93
N ALA A 450 15.58 0.99 -2.25
CA ALA A 450 15.76 2.18 -3.06
C ALA A 450 14.61 2.33 -4.05
N VAL A 451 14.25 3.56 -4.34
CA VAL A 451 13.38 3.90 -5.47
C VAL A 451 14.26 4.23 -6.66
N VAL A 452 13.98 3.59 -7.79
CA VAL A 452 14.64 3.92 -9.07
C VAL A 452 13.61 4.55 -10.00
N ILE A 453 13.92 5.74 -10.48
CA ILE A 453 13.07 6.50 -11.41
C ILE A 453 13.61 6.34 -12.82
N PHE A 454 12.74 5.94 -13.73
CA PHE A 454 13.02 5.84 -15.17
C PHE A 454 12.25 6.91 -15.94
N ASN A 455 12.89 7.44 -16.97
CA ASN A 455 12.28 8.41 -17.86
C ASN A 455 12.80 8.21 -19.28
N LYS A 456 11.91 7.91 -20.24
CA LYS A 456 12.28 7.77 -21.66
C LYS A 456 12.41 9.11 -22.40
N ASN A 457 11.89 10.18 -21.80
CA ASN A 457 11.91 11.51 -22.41
C ASN A 457 12.43 12.55 -21.41
N LYS A 458 13.69 12.36 -20.98
CA LYS A 458 14.36 13.32 -20.11
C LYS A 458 14.48 14.69 -20.78
N SER A 459 14.33 15.76 -20.01
CA SER A 459 14.62 17.11 -20.48
C SER A 459 16.11 17.25 -20.85
N GLU A 460 16.44 18.18 -21.75
CA GLU A 460 17.84 18.41 -22.18
C GLU A 460 18.82 18.65 -21.00
N ALA A 461 18.33 19.28 -19.92
CA ALA A 461 19.13 19.53 -18.72
C ALA A 461 19.46 18.24 -17.92
N ARG A 462 18.66 17.17 -18.08
CA ARG A 462 18.80 15.90 -17.34
C ARG A 462 19.38 14.77 -18.19
N LYS A 463 19.50 14.95 -19.51
CA LYS A 463 20.07 13.95 -20.41
C LYS A 463 21.51 13.61 -20.03
N GLY A 464 21.85 12.32 -20.06
CA GLY A 464 23.17 11.80 -19.71
C GLY A 464 23.51 11.93 -18.23
N LYS A 465 22.53 12.17 -17.35
CA LYS A 465 22.74 12.37 -15.92
C LYS A 465 21.80 11.50 -15.09
N VAL A 466 22.24 11.16 -13.88
CA VAL A 466 21.45 10.47 -12.85
C VAL A 466 21.56 11.26 -11.55
N LEU A 467 20.41 11.56 -10.95
CA LEU A 467 20.36 12.18 -9.63
C LEU A 467 20.36 11.07 -8.55
N ILE A 468 21.32 11.13 -7.65
CA ILE A 468 21.41 10.23 -6.48
C ILE A 468 20.94 11.01 -5.26
N ILE A 469 19.94 10.48 -4.54
CA ILE A 469 19.38 11.08 -3.32
C ILE A 469 19.54 10.10 -2.16
N ASP A 470 20.15 10.54 -1.06
CA ASP A 470 20.25 9.80 0.17
C ASP A 470 19.23 10.30 1.19
N ALA A 471 18.09 9.62 1.29
CA ALA A 471 17.06 9.88 2.27
C ALA A 471 17.09 8.88 3.46
N GLU A 472 18.15 8.08 3.62
CA GLU A 472 18.24 7.04 4.66
C GLU A 472 18.02 7.57 6.08
N LYS A 473 18.29 8.87 6.33
CA LYS A 473 18.14 9.53 7.65
C LYS A 473 16.85 10.33 7.81
N ASP A 474 16.05 10.43 6.75
CA ASP A 474 14.82 11.24 6.75
C ASP A 474 13.60 10.38 7.15
N PHE A 475 13.40 10.17 8.45
CA PHE A 475 12.26 9.41 8.97
C PHE A 475 11.89 9.80 10.40
N GLU A 476 10.73 9.35 10.84
CA GLU A 476 10.33 9.26 12.24
C GLU A 476 10.48 7.82 12.70
N GLU A 477 11.21 7.63 13.79
CA GLU A 477 11.43 6.31 14.36
C GLU A 477 10.14 5.79 15.00
N GLY A 478 9.69 4.61 14.58
CA GLY A 478 8.56 3.92 15.18
C GLY A 478 9.00 2.65 15.91
N LYS A 479 8.18 2.17 16.84
CA LYS A 479 8.47 0.98 17.63
C LYS A 479 8.75 -0.27 16.79
N ASN A 480 7.94 -0.48 15.75
CA ASN A 480 8.03 -1.65 14.87
C ASN A 480 8.44 -1.29 13.43
N GLN A 481 8.22 -0.05 13.02
CA GLN A 481 8.40 0.42 11.67
C GLN A 481 8.68 1.92 11.68
N ASN A 482 9.64 2.35 10.84
CA ASN A 482 9.91 3.76 10.60
C ASN A 482 8.88 4.33 9.61
N ARG A 483 8.68 5.65 9.63
CA ARG A 483 7.73 6.35 8.73
C ARG A 483 8.36 7.58 8.12
N LEU A 484 8.05 7.85 6.85
CA LEU A 484 8.38 9.13 6.23
C LEU A 484 7.31 10.16 6.63
N ARG A 485 7.75 11.27 7.22
CA ARG A 485 6.86 12.40 7.52
C ARG A 485 6.58 13.19 6.24
N LYS A 486 5.55 13.99 6.24
CA LYS A 486 5.21 14.88 5.11
C LYS A 486 6.43 15.72 4.67
N ARG A 487 7.17 16.30 5.61
CA ARG A 487 8.38 17.08 5.33
C ARG A 487 9.50 16.26 4.65
N ASP A 488 9.60 14.97 4.97
CA ASP A 488 10.60 14.07 4.39
C ASP A 488 10.23 13.77 2.93
N ILE A 489 8.96 13.53 2.66
CA ILE A 489 8.42 13.36 1.30
C ILE A 489 8.65 14.66 0.49
N GLU A 490 8.27 15.81 1.04
CA GLU A 490 8.44 17.11 0.39
C GLU A 490 9.92 17.41 0.08
N LYS A 491 10.84 17.06 0.99
CA LYS A 491 12.29 17.22 0.79
C LYS A 491 12.78 16.33 -0.36
N ILE A 492 12.40 15.07 -0.41
CA ILE A 492 12.78 14.15 -1.49
C ILE A 492 12.26 14.68 -2.84
N VAL A 493 10.97 15.02 -2.90
CA VAL A 493 10.31 15.47 -4.14
C VAL A 493 10.90 16.80 -4.63
N SER A 494 11.09 17.79 -3.73
CA SER A 494 11.68 19.08 -4.12
C SER A 494 13.14 18.95 -4.56
N THR A 495 13.91 18.03 -3.98
CA THR A 495 15.27 17.73 -4.41
C THR A 495 15.27 17.11 -5.80
N TYR A 496 14.38 16.14 -6.07
CA TYR A 496 14.22 15.57 -7.40
C TYR A 496 13.79 16.63 -8.44
N ASP A 497 12.86 17.50 -8.10
CA ASP A 497 12.37 18.56 -8.99
C ASP A 497 13.49 19.56 -9.35
N SER A 498 14.28 19.97 -8.35
CA SER A 498 15.40 20.90 -8.56
C SER A 498 16.52 20.28 -9.38
N PHE A 499 16.71 18.97 -9.31
CA PHE A 499 17.75 18.18 -9.96
C PHE A 499 19.14 18.80 -9.79
N LYS A 500 19.53 19.09 -8.55
CA LYS A 500 20.79 19.75 -8.20
C LYS A 500 21.46 19.08 -7.00
N ASP A 501 22.76 19.29 -6.90
CA ASP A 501 23.53 18.91 -5.73
C ASP A 501 22.98 19.56 -4.46
N VAL A 502 22.85 18.77 -3.42
CA VAL A 502 22.54 19.18 -2.05
C VAL A 502 23.56 18.52 -1.13
N GLU A 503 24.31 19.34 -0.40
CA GLU A 503 25.40 18.87 0.47
C GLU A 503 24.92 17.74 1.39
N LYS A 504 25.67 16.62 1.40
CA LYS A 504 25.39 15.41 2.21
C LYS A 504 24.01 14.78 2.00
N TYR A 505 23.35 15.10 0.86
CA TYR A 505 21.99 14.63 0.61
C TYR A 505 21.73 14.20 -0.82
N ALA A 506 22.20 14.94 -1.82
CA ALA A 506 21.98 14.59 -3.21
C ALA A 506 23.13 15.03 -4.10
N ARG A 507 23.40 14.24 -5.17
CA ARG A 507 24.35 14.58 -6.21
C ARG A 507 23.80 14.27 -7.60
N GLU A 508 24.03 15.19 -8.52
CA GLU A 508 23.86 15.00 -9.96
C GLU A 508 25.16 14.37 -10.52
N ILE A 509 25.05 13.17 -11.09
CA ILE A 509 26.18 12.38 -11.59
C ILE A 509 26.07 12.28 -13.11
N ASP A 510 27.10 12.63 -13.82
CA ASP A 510 27.16 12.49 -15.27
C ASP A 510 27.58 11.06 -15.71
N LEU A 511 27.37 10.77 -16.99
CA LEU A 511 27.67 9.45 -17.55
C LEU A 511 29.15 9.06 -17.39
N LYS A 512 30.07 10.06 -17.46
CA LYS A 512 31.49 9.80 -17.35
C LYS A 512 31.88 9.34 -15.95
N GLU A 513 31.37 10.02 -14.91
CA GLU A 513 31.60 9.61 -13.53
C GLU A 513 30.95 8.25 -13.22
N LEU A 514 29.77 7.97 -13.81
CA LEU A 514 29.14 6.64 -13.71
C LEU A 514 29.99 5.54 -14.35
N GLU A 515 30.62 5.81 -15.50
CA GLU A 515 31.52 4.88 -16.17
C GLU A 515 32.80 4.64 -15.36
N GLU A 516 33.40 5.68 -14.81
CA GLU A 516 34.57 5.59 -13.92
C GLU A 516 34.27 4.76 -12.65
N ASN A 517 33.02 4.73 -12.20
CA ASN A 517 32.51 3.92 -11.10
C ASN A 517 31.91 2.58 -11.55
N GLU A 518 32.23 2.08 -12.75
CA GLU A 518 31.75 0.78 -13.28
C GLU A 518 30.21 0.69 -13.28
N PHE A 519 29.50 1.78 -13.54
CA PHE A 519 28.04 1.89 -13.50
C PHE A 519 27.40 1.40 -12.18
N ASN A 520 28.14 1.48 -11.11
CA ASN A 520 27.66 1.19 -9.76
C ASN A 520 26.84 2.38 -9.27
N LEU A 521 25.59 2.15 -8.85
CA LEU A 521 24.65 3.17 -8.37
C LEU A 521 24.50 3.16 -6.83
N ASN A 522 25.44 2.55 -6.10
CA ASN A 522 25.42 2.58 -4.64
C ASN A 522 25.51 4.04 -4.16
N VAL A 523 24.46 4.50 -3.48
CA VAL A 523 24.27 5.88 -3.06
C VAL A 523 25.45 6.42 -2.27
N ARG A 524 25.99 5.62 -1.36
CA ARG A 524 27.13 5.99 -0.50
C ARG A 524 28.46 6.24 -1.27
N ARG A 525 28.54 5.85 -2.53
CA ARG A 525 29.71 6.20 -3.38
C ARG A 525 29.70 7.66 -3.81
N TYR A 526 28.50 8.26 -3.87
CA TYR A 526 28.30 9.60 -4.43
C TYR A 526 27.91 10.63 -3.39
N VAL A 527 27.21 10.20 -2.33
CA VAL A 527 26.74 11.07 -1.27
C VAL A 527 27.39 10.68 0.05
N GLU A 528 28.31 11.51 0.53
CA GLU A 528 28.94 11.33 1.82
C GLU A 528 28.01 11.81 2.95
N ASN A 529 27.42 10.92 3.69
CA ASN A 529 26.47 11.21 4.76
C ASN A 529 27.09 11.80 6.04
N GLY A 530 28.41 12.01 6.06
CA GLY A 530 29.12 12.58 7.20
C GLY A 530 29.05 11.74 8.49
N ASP A 531 28.75 10.45 8.38
CA ASP A 531 29.07 9.52 9.44
C ASP A 531 30.59 9.42 9.43
N GLU A 532 31.24 9.93 10.48
CA GLU A 532 32.63 9.56 10.75
C GLU A 532 32.64 8.03 10.68
N GLU A 533 33.41 7.45 9.74
CA GLU A 533 33.68 6.02 9.77
C GLU A 533 34.17 5.76 11.19
N GLU A 534 33.38 5.04 11.99
CA GLU A 534 33.92 4.47 13.22
C GLU A 534 35.17 3.72 12.79
N VAL A 535 36.30 4.24 13.17
CA VAL A 535 37.58 3.57 12.92
C VAL A 535 37.50 2.26 13.71
N ILE A 536 36.97 1.23 13.02
CA ILE A 536 36.85 -0.10 13.60
C ILE A 536 38.26 -0.54 13.88
N ASP A 537 38.67 -0.54 15.15
CA ASP A 537 39.90 -1.19 15.57
C ASP A 537 39.74 -2.70 15.33
N VAL A 538 40.16 -3.12 14.14
CA VAL A 538 40.09 -4.51 13.68
C VAL A 538 40.73 -5.45 14.73
N LYS A 539 41.73 -4.98 15.48
CA LYS A 539 42.40 -5.78 16.52
C LYS A 539 41.50 -5.99 17.73
N SER A 540 40.76 -4.96 18.14
CA SER A 540 39.79 -5.04 19.24
C SER A 540 38.61 -5.95 18.85
N VAL A 541 38.01 -5.76 17.66
CA VAL A 541 36.93 -6.61 17.18
C VAL A 541 37.36 -8.08 17.01
N TRP A 542 38.59 -8.32 16.58
CA TRP A 542 39.14 -9.68 16.50
C TRP A 542 39.29 -10.33 17.87
N GLN A 543 39.69 -9.55 18.89
CA GLN A 543 39.77 -10.03 20.27
C GLN A 543 38.40 -10.35 20.86
N GLU A 544 37.39 -9.48 20.61
CA GLU A 544 36.00 -9.72 21.01
C GLU A 544 35.43 -10.97 20.34
N LEU A 545 35.67 -11.15 19.05
CA LEU A 545 35.24 -12.34 18.30
C LEU A 545 35.84 -13.62 18.95
N ALA A 546 37.11 -13.61 19.28
CA ALA A 546 37.78 -14.76 19.92
C ALA A 546 37.19 -15.07 21.32
N VAL A 547 36.72 -14.07 22.06
CA VAL A 547 36.03 -14.27 23.34
C VAL A 547 34.66 -14.91 23.12
N ILE A 548 33.87 -14.36 22.21
CA ILE A 548 32.53 -14.87 21.86
C ILE A 548 32.58 -16.31 21.33
N GLU A 549 33.59 -16.64 20.52
CA GLU A 549 33.80 -18.02 20.05
C GLU A 549 34.09 -19.00 21.20
N LYS A 550 34.89 -18.59 22.20
CA LYS A 550 35.12 -19.42 23.40
C LYS A 550 33.85 -19.61 24.24
N GLU A 551 33.06 -18.56 24.38
CA GLU A 551 31.76 -18.63 25.09
C GLU A 551 30.78 -19.55 24.38
N ARG A 552 30.69 -19.46 23.04
CA ARG A 552 29.90 -20.37 22.21
C ARG A 552 30.32 -21.81 22.41
N ASP A 553 31.62 -22.11 22.28
CA ASP A 553 32.14 -23.46 22.42
C ASP A 553 31.95 -24.04 23.85
N ALA A 554 31.96 -23.16 24.87
CA ALA A 554 31.62 -23.56 26.24
C ALA A 554 30.11 -23.85 26.41
N ALA A 555 29.24 -23.07 25.73
CA ALA A 555 27.81 -23.31 25.73
C ALA A 555 27.44 -24.60 24.97
N ASP A 556 28.06 -24.84 23.81
CA ASP A 556 27.87 -26.06 23.02
C ASP A 556 28.24 -27.31 23.82
N LYS A 557 29.38 -27.28 24.54
CA LYS A 557 29.79 -28.39 25.45
C LYS A 557 28.76 -28.65 26.55
N LYS A 558 28.17 -27.60 27.13
CA LYS A 558 27.10 -27.75 28.14
C LYS A 558 25.86 -28.39 27.54
N VAL A 559 25.47 -27.96 26.34
CA VAL A 559 24.32 -28.55 25.62
C VAL A 559 24.58 -30.03 25.33
N GLU A 560 25.78 -30.39 24.84
CA GLU A 560 26.15 -31.80 24.63
C GLU A 560 26.11 -32.62 25.92
N GLN A 561 26.55 -32.02 27.05
CA GLN A 561 26.49 -32.68 28.35
C GLN A 561 25.02 -32.93 28.77
N PHE A 562 24.15 -31.95 28.64
CA PHE A 562 22.71 -32.11 28.95
C PHE A 562 22.03 -33.13 28.04
N ILE A 563 22.38 -33.17 26.75
CA ILE A 563 21.84 -34.17 25.80
C ILE A 563 22.26 -35.59 26.28
N LYS A 564 23.52 -35.77 26.67
CA LYS A 564 24.01 -37.06 27.22
C LYS A 564 23.32 -37.45 28.53
N GLU A 565 23.06 -36.47 29.43
CA GLU A 565 22.35 -36.71 30.69
C GLU A 565 20.89 -37.09 30.47
N LEU A 566 20.27 -36.54 29.45
CA LEU A 566 18.87 -36.83 29.05
C LEU A 566 18.73 -38.16 28.28
N LYS A 567 19.88 -38.86 27.99
CA LYS A 567 19.89 -40.12 27.22
C LYS A 567 19.24 -40.03 25.82
N TYR A 568 19.41 -38.87 25.15
CA TYR A 568 19.12 -38.72 23.72
C TYR A 568 20.34 -39.03 22.87
#